data_eaf2193c76b56e0b5b3d286610c6d1b0
#
_entry.id   eaf2193c76b56e0b5b3d286610c6d1b0
#
_cell.length_a   1.000
_cell.length_b   1.000
_cell.length_c   1.000
_cell.angle_alpha   90.00
_cell.angle_beta   90.00
_cell.angle_gamma   90.00
#
_symmetry.space_group_name_H-M   'P 1'
#
loop_
_entity.id
_entity.type
_entity.pdbx_description
1 polymer ?
#
loop_
_entity_poly.entity_id
_entity_poly.type
_entity_poly.pdbx_seq_one_letter_code
_entity_poly.pdbx_strand_id
1 'polypeptide(L)'
;YEIASCLVGSEMCIRDSAGLVKGASKGEGLGNQFLANIREVDAIVHVVRCFDDGNIVHVDGSVNPLRDIETINFELIFSDIEVLDRRIAKSTKGSRNDKSLAHEVEFLSKVKAHLEDGKLAKTFEEADDEEEQAWLESYNLLTYKPVIYAANVSEDDLADDAANNEGVQAVREYAKGEQSEVFVVCAEIEAEISELDDDEKKMFLEDLGLTESGLEKLVKASYHLLGLMSFLTSGEDETRAWTIKVGTKAPQAAGKIHTDFERGFIKAEVVNYKDLLESGSYAGAREKG
;
A
#
# COMPACT_ATOMS: atom_id res chain seq x y z
N TYR A 1 -18.58 -5.15 -5.32
CA TYR A 1 -17.95 -5.69 -6.54
C TYR A 1 -16.70 -6.43 -6.09
N GLU A 2 -16.72 -7.76 -6.17
CA GLU A 2 -15.54 -8.59 -6.01
C GLU A 2 -14.68 -8.47 -7.27
N ILE A 3 -13.57 -7.77 -7.20
CA ILE A 3 -12.46 -8.00 -8.13
C ILE A 3 -11.52 -8.97 -7.41
N ALA A 4 -11.91 -10.23 -7.36
CA ALA A 4 -11.05 -11.31 -6.95
C ALA A 4 -10.74 -12.16 -8.17
N SER A 5 -9.68 -11.83 -8.89
CA SER A 5 -8.94 -12.82 -9.66
C SER A 5 -7.48 -12.76 -9.24
N CYS A 6 -7.19 -13.33 -8.09
CA CYS A 6 -5.82 -13.72 -7.76
C CYS A 6 -5.48 -14.95 -8.58
N LEU A 7 -4.93 -14.74 -9.76
CA LEU A 7 -4.21 -15.79 -10.46
C LEU A 7 -2.83 -15.95 -9.82
N VAL A 8 -2.47 -17.16 -9.52
CA VAL A 8 -1.21 -17.59 -8.91
C VAL A 8 -0.03 -17.01 -9.72
N GLY A 9 0.66 -16.03 -9.15
CA GLY A 9 1.88 -15.45 -9.70
C GLY A 9 1.87 -13.93 -9.62
N SER A 10 2.44 -13.36 -8.57
CA SER A 10 2.94 -11.97 -8.43
C SER A 10 2.17 -10.85 -9.18
N GLU A 11 0.86 -10.79 -9.05
CA GLU A 11 0.05 -9.65 -9.45
C GLU A 11 -0.27 -8.82 -8.21
N MET A 12 -0.19 -7.48 -8.34
CA MET A 12 -0.68 -6.58 -7.31
C MET A 12 -2.20 -6.62 -7.35
N CYS A 13 -2.82 -7.08 -6.25
CA CYS A 13 -4.28 -7.10 -6.10
C CYS A 13 -4.72 -5.95 -5.23
N ILE A 14 -5.69 -5.16 -5.69
CA ILE A 14 -6.37 -4.15 -4.89
C ILE A 14 -7.64 -4.79 -4.32
N ARG A 15 -7.81 -4.72 -2.99
CA ARG A 15 -9.05 -5.12 -2.31
C ARG A 15 -9.76 -3.86 -1.84
N ASP A 16 -10.95 -3.64 -2.36
CA ASP A 16 -11.86 -2.61 -1.83
C ASP A 16 -12.54 -3.11 -0.55
N SER A 17 -12.84 -2.18 0.34
CA SER A 17 -13.46 -2.47 1.62
C SER A 17 -14.54 -1.43 1.93
N ALA A 18 -15.61 -1.83 2.61
CA ALA A 18 -16.57 -0.88 3.17
C ALA A 18 -15.83 0.09 4.11
N GLY A 19 -16.13 1.38 4.02
CA GLY A 19 -15.46 2.41 4.83
C GLY A 19 -15.49 2.10 6.32
N LEU A 20 -14.37 2.32 7.00
CA LEU A 20 -14.25 2.19 8.44
C LEU A 20 -14.99 3.35 9.12
N VAL A 21 -15.83 3.04 10.08
CA VAL A 21 -16.52 4.03 10.89
C VAL A 21 -16.10 3.90 12.35
N LYS A 22 -16.23 4.99 13.09
CA LYS A 22 -15.94 5.04 14.54
C LYS A 22 -16.70 3.93 15.27
N GLY A 23 -15.99 3.16 16.10
CA GLY A 23 -16.54 2.04 16.87
C GLY A 23 -16.50 0.69 16.14
N ALA A 24 -15.87 0.60 14.99
CA ALA A 24 -15.75 -0.66 14.22
C ALA A 24 -14.99 -1.75 14.99
N SER A 25 -13.99 -1.38 15.78
CA SER A 25 -13.21 -2.31 16.63
C SER A 25 -14.03 -2.90 17.77
N LYS A 26 -15.10 -2.22 18.23
CA LYS A 26 -15.99 -2.67 19.33
C LYS A 26 -17.27 -3.32 18.84
N GLY A 27 -17.54 -3.31 17.52
CA GLY A 27 -18.75 -3.85 16.91
C GLY A 27 -18.69 -5.35 16.66
N GLU A 28 -19.77 -6.07 16.97
CA GLU A 28 -19.99 -7.41 16.44
C GLU A 28 -20.37 -7.30 14.95
N GLY A 29 -19.70 -8.04 14.07
CA GLY A 29 -20.10 -8.17 12.68
C GLY A 29 -19.19 -7.49 11.65
N LEU A 30 -19.69 -6.51 10.86
CA LEU A 30 -19.01 -5.95 9.70
C LEU A 30 -17.66 -5.29 10.01
N GLY A 31 -17.51 -4.63 11.16
CA GLY A 31 -16.25 -3.98 11.55
C GLY A 31 -15.11 -4.97 11.74
N ASN A 32 -15.36 -6.09 12.43
CA ASN A 32 -14.35 -7.14 12.64
C ASN A 32 -13.96 -7.83 11.32
N GLN A 33 -14.92 -8.04 10.42
CA GLN A 33 -14.64 -8.60 9.10
C GLN A 33 -13.79 -7.64 8.25
N PHE A 34 -14.06 -6.35 8.34
CA PHE A 34 -13.27 -5.31 7.70
C PHE A 34 -11.80 -5.32 8.19
N LEU A 35 -11.59 -5.30 9.51
CA LEU A 35 -10.24 -5.35 10.09
C LEU A 35 -9.49 -6.64 9.74
N ALA A 36 -10.21 -7.76 9.61
CA ALA A 36 -9.63 -9.02 9.13
C ALA A 36 -9.16 -8.91 7.69
N ASN A 37 -9.91 -8.26 6.80
CA ASN A 37 -9.50 -8.03 5.41
C ASN A 37 -8.23 -7.16 5.32
N ILE A 38 -8.12 -6.10 6.15
CA ILE A 38 -6.90 -5.29 6.21
C ILE A 38 -5.71 -6.12 6.70
N ARG A 39 -5.90 -7.10 7.58
CA ARG A 39 -4.78 -7.96 8.03
C ARG A 39 -4.17 -8.80 6.90
N GLU A 40 -4.94 -9.13 5.88
CA GLU A 40 -4.50 -9.99 4.78
C GLU A 40 -3.71 -9.26 3.68
N VAL A 41 -3.73 -7.93 3.65
CA VAL A 41 -3.02 -7.13 2.62
C VAL A 41 -1.64 -6.69 3.09
N ASP A 42 -0.74 -6.40 2.15
CA ASP A 42 0.65 -5.99 2.43
C ASP A 42 0.78 -4.48 2.69
N ALA A 43 -0.14 -3.65 2.17
CA ALA A 43 -0.15 -2.20 2.33
C ALA A 43 -1.58 -1.67 2.35
N ILE A 44 -1.75 -0.45 2.84
CA ILE A 44 -3.04 0.24 2.95
C ILE A 44 -3.02 1.49 2.07
N VAL A 45 -4.09 1.70 1.30
CA VAL A 45 -4.38 2.98 0.65
C VAL A 45 -5.49 3.64 1.44
N HIS A 46 -5.16 4.73 2.13
CA HIS A 46 -6.11 5.49 2.92
C HIS A 46 -6.66 6.65 2.08
N VAL A 47 -7.90 6.52 1.63
CA VAL A 47 -8.59 7.57 0.88
C VAL A 47 -9.10 8.62 1.85
N VAL A 48 -8.64 9.86 1.70
CA VAL A 48 -8.94 10.97 2.60
C VAL A 48 -9.70 12.05 1.83
N ARG A 49 -10.87 12.43 2.31
CA ARG A 49 -11.68 13.49 1.69
C ARG A 49 -11.08 14.86 1.99
N CYS A 50 -10.67 15.58 0.93
CA CYS A 50 -10.10 16.91 0.98
C CYS A 50 -10.92 17.95 0.17
N PHE A 51 -12.21 17.73 0.01
CA PHE A 51 -13.12 18.64 -0.69
C PHE A 51 -14.45 18.80 0.06
N ASP A 52 -15.09 19.95 -0.09
CA ASP A 52 -16.43 20.23 0.41
C ASP A 52 -17.45 20.12 -0.71
N ASP A 53 -18.50 19.35 -0.47
CA ASP A 53 -19.69 19.27 -1.32
C ASP A 53 -20.94 19.19 -0.43
N GLY A 54 -21.83 20.16 -0.57
CA GLY A 54 -23.07 20.23 0.21
C GLY A 54 -24.06 19.10 -0.06
N ASN A 55 -23.90 18.36 -1.15
CA ASN A 55 -24.74 17.22 -1.50
C ASN A 55 -24.23 15.90 -0.88
N ILE A 56 -22.97 15.87 -0.44
CA ILE A 56 -22.34 14.68 0.12
C ILE A 56 -22.21 14.87 1.63
N VAL A 57 -23.06 14.19 2.38
CA VAL A 57 -23.08 14.27 3.85
C VAL A 57 -21.79 13.64 4.43
N HIS A 58 -21.18 14.34 5.39
CA HIS A 58 -20.10 13.81 6.21
C HIS A 58 -20.66 13.29 7.54
N VAL A 59 -20.13 12.15 8.03
CA VAL A 59 -20.61 11.49 9.26
C VAL A 59 -20.50 12.43 10.47
N ASP A 60 -19.43 13.22 10.57
CA ASP A 60 -19.20 14.18 11.66
C ASP A 60 -19.69 15.60 11.33
N GLY A 61 -20.44 15.79 10.25
CA GLY A 61 -21.06 17.05 9.87
C GLY A 61 -20.13 18.11 9.26
N SER A 62 -18.81 17.87 9.22
CA SER A 62 -17.82 18.74 8.58
C SER A 62 -16.64 17.92 8.06
N VAL A 63 -16.05 18.36 6.95
CA VAL A 63 -14.83 17.74 6.41
C VAL A 63 -13.64 18.21 7.25
N ASN A 64 -12.83 17.25 7.73
CA ASN A 64 -11.57 17.52 8.40
C ASN A 64 -10.63 16.33 8.17
N PRO A 65 -9.72 16.44 7.19
CA PRO A 65 -8.85 15.34 6.79
C PRO A 65 -8.03 14.70 7.93
N LEU A 66 -7.46 15.53 8.81
CA LEU A 66 -6.64 15.02 9.93
C LEU A 66 -7.47 14.28 10.97
N ARG A 67 -8.62 14.83 11.36
CA ARG A 67 -9.54 14.15 12.28
C ARG A 67 -9.98 12.81 11.73
N ASP A 68 -10.25 12.76 10.42
CA ASP A 68 -10.73 11.54 9.77
C ASP A 68 -9.62 10.48 9.71
N ILE A 69 -8.36 10.88 9.44
CA ILE A 69 -7.18 10.01 9.53
C ILE A 69 -7.00 9.50 10.97
N GLU A 70 -7.04 10.38 11.97
CA GLU A 70 -6.88 10.00 13.37
C GLU A 70 -7.96 9.01 13.82
N THR A 71 -9.22 9.23 13.39
CA THR A 71 -10.34 8.34 13.73
C THR A 71 -10.08 6.92 13.22
N ILE A 72 -9.61 6.77 11.99
CA ILE A 72 -9.26 5.46 11.42
C ILE A 72 -8.06 4.86 12.16
N ASN A 73 -7.02 5.65 12.40
CA ASN A 73 -5.83 5.18 13.11
C ASN A 73 -6.16 4.65 14.51
N PHE A 74 -7.06 5.30 15.26
CA PHE A 74 -7.50 4.80 16.55
C PHE A 74 -8.22 3.45 16.46
N GLU A 75 -9.05 3.23 15.46
CA GLU A 75 -9.69 1.92 15.25
C GLU A 75 -8.67 0.81 14.95
N LEU A 76 -7.64 1.12 14.15
CA LEU A 76 -6.55 0.18 13.88
C LEU A 76 -5.72 -0.10 15.15
N ILE A 77 -5.38 0.95 15.92
CA ILE A 77 -4.67 0.84 17.18
C ILE A 77 -5.43 -0.04 18.18
N PHE A 78 -6.72 0.17 18.38
CA PHE A 78 -7.52 -0.66 19.29
C PHE A 78 -7.51 -2.13 18.88
N SER A 79 -7.63 -2.41 17.60
CA SER A 79 -7.53 -3.78 17.08
C SER A 79 -6.17 -4.42 17.35
N ASP A 80 -5.08 -3.64 17.23
CA ASP A 80 -3.73 -4.14 17.47
C ASP A 80 -3.45 -4.36 18.96
N ILE A 81 -3.93 -3.47 19.83
CA ILE A 81 -3.84 -3.66 21.29
C ILE A 81 -4.51 -4.98 21.70
N GLU A 82 -5.67 -5.32 21.14
CA GLU A 82 -6.31 -6.61 21.43
C GLU A 82 -5.48 -7.82 20.99
N VAL A 83 -4.75 -7.70 19.87
CA VAL A 83 -3.82 -8.76 19.41
C VAL A 83 -2.66 -8.91 20.38
N LEU A 84 -2.04 -7.79 20.76
CA LEU A 84 -0.93 -7.76 21.71
C LEU A 84 -1.35 -8.30 23.08
N ASP A 85 -2.51 -7.92 23.62
CA ASP A 85 -3.02 -8.41 24.91
C ASP A 85 -3.18 -9.92 24.92
N ARG A 86 -3.75 -10.50 23.87
CA ARG A 86 -3.89 -11.95 23.72
C ARG A 86 -2.52 -12.64 23.67
N ARG A 87 -1.56 -12.06 22.97
CA ARG A 87 -0.20 -12.63 22.84
C ARG A 87 0.56 -12.53 24.14
N ILE A 88 0.59 -11.35 24.79
CA ILE A 88 1.20 -11.12 26.10
C ILE A 88 0.64 -12.12 27.13
N ALA A 89 -0.68 -12.26 27.22
CA ALA A 89 -1.31 -13.20 28.14
C ALA A 89 -0.91 -14.67 27.89
N LYS A 90 -0.70 -15.06 26.62
CA LYS A 90 -0.22 -16.40 26.24
C LYS A 90 1.24 -16.60 26.65
N SER A 91 2.13 -15.65 26.28
CA SER A 91 3.58 -15.74 26.52
C SER A 91 3.90 -15.64 28.03
N THR A 92 3.15 -14.85 28.80
CA THR A 92 3.31 -14.73 30.27
C THR A 92 3.13 -16.07 30.98
N LYS A 93 2.28 -16.97 30.49
CA LYS A 93 2.09 -18.30 31.11
C LYS A 93 3.34 -19.16 31.03
N GLY A 94 4.15 -18.99 29.98
CA GLY A 94 5.40 -19.74 29.74
C GLY A 94 6.65 -19.02 30.28
N SER A 95 6.60 -17.72 30.47
CA SER A 95 7.76 -16.84 30.74
C SER A 95 8.54 -17.17 32.01
N ARG A 96 7.91 -17.84 32.97
CA ARG A 96 8.60 -18.24 34.23
C ARG A 96 9.73 -19.26 34.01
N ASN A 97 9.66 -20.03 32.95
CA ASN A 97 10.61 -21.10 32.64
C ASN A 97 11.40 -20.86 31.36
N ASP A 98 11.04 -19.82 30.61
CA ASP A 98 11.63 -19.50 29.31
C ASP A 98 11.98 -18.00 29.26
N LYS A 99 13.28 -17.70 29.13
CA LYS A 99 13.79 -16.31 29.07
C LYS A 99 13.42 -15.61 27.78
N SER A 100 13.30 -16.33 26.65
CA SER A 100 12.89 -15.72 25.38
C SER A 100 11.45 -15.25 25.47
N LEU A 101 10.54 -16.06 26.07
CA LEU A 101 9.17 -15.61 26.30
C LEU A 101 9.06 -14.44 27.28
N ALA A 102 9.99 -14.35 28.26
CA ALA A 102 10.03 -13.20 29.17
C ALA A 102 10.45 -11.92 28.44
N HIS A 103 11.44 -12.02 27.54
CA HIS A 103 11.89 -10.92 26.69
C HIS A 103 10.78 -10.49 25.71
N GLU A 104 10.12 -11.46 25.06
CA GLU A 104 8.97 -11.18 24.19
C GLU A 104 7.87 -10.40 24.92
N VAL A 105 7.52 -10.78 26.16
CA VAL A 105 6.50 -10.09 26.95
C VAL A 105 6.90 -8.66 27.29
N GLU A 106 8.17 -8.44 27.66
CA GLU A 106 8.70 -7.09 27.92
C GLU A 106 8.62 -6.22 26.67
N PHE A 107 9.12 -6.72 25.53
CA PHE A 107 9.12 -6.01 24.25
C PHE A 107 7.67 -5.66 23.81
N LEU A 108 6.76 -6.65 23.79
CA LEU A 108 5.37 -6.40 23.40
C LEU A 108 4.64 -5.44 24.34
N SER A 109 5.04 -5.39 25.61
CA SER A 109 4.48 -4.41 26.55
C SER A 109 4.92 -2.98 26.21
N LYS A 110 6.14 -2.79 25.72
CA LYS A 110 6.62 -1.49 25.21
C LYS A 110 5.87 -1.08 23.95
N VAL A 111 5.72 -1.99 22.98
CA VAL A 111 4.94 -1.74 21.75
C VAL A 111 3.49 -1.38 22.10
N LYS A 112 2.87 -2.12 23.05
CA LYS A 112 1.52 -1.82 23.50
C LYS A 112 1.42 -0.42 24.13
N ALA A 113 2.36 -0.03 25.00
CA ALA A 113 2.38 1.30 25.60
C ALA A 113 2.50 2.40 24.53
N HIS A 114 3.31 2.18 23.49
CA HIS A 114 3.43 3.09 22.34
C HIS A 114 2.08 3.28 21.61
N LEU A 115 1.35 2.18 21.39
CA LEU A 115 0.00 2.22 20.82
C LEU A 115 -1.02 2.92 21.73
N GLU A 116 -0.95 2.68 23.05
CA GLU A 116 -1.81 3.33 24.04
C GLU A 116 -1.60 4.85 24.11
N ASP A 117 -0.39 5.31 23.76
CA ASP A 117 -0.08 6.74 23.56
C ASP A 117 -0.67 7.32 22.25
N GLY A 118 -1.40 6.52 21.47
CA GLY A 118 -1.99 6.92 20.18
C GLY A 118 -1.03 6.93 19.01
N LYS A 119 0.14 6.33 19.14
CA LYS A 119 1.16 6.24 18.08
C LYS A 119 1.02 4.93 17.31
N LEU A 120 1.36 4.95 16.01
CA LEU A 120 1.30 3.75 15.17
C LEU A 120 2.50 2.83 15.40
N ALA A 121 2.32 1.51 15.30
CA ALA A 121 3.41 0.55 15.48
C ALA A 121 4.59 0.78 14.52
N LYS A 122 4.35 1.28 13.30
CA LYS A 122 5.41 1.62 12.34
C LYS A 122 6.34 2.75 12.79
N THR A 123 5.92 3.57 13.77
CA THR A 123 6.74 4.63 14.36
C THR A 123 7.46 4.21 15.65
N PHE A 124 7.42 2.91 15.98
CA PHE A 124 8.15 2.35 17.12
C PHE A 124 9.61 2.12 16.74
N GLU A 125 10.52 2.88 17.36
CA GLU A 125 11.96 2.89 17.04
C GLU A 125 12.81 2.07 18.00
N GLU A 126 12.21 1.51 19.06
CA GLU A 126 12.94 0.80 20.14
C GLU A 126 13.07 -0.72 19.88
N ALA A 127 13.03 -1.17 18.64
CA ALA A 127 13.35 -2.55 18.28
C ALA A 127 14.88 -2.65 18.08
N ASP A 128 15.59 -3.07 19.13
CA ASP A 128 17.04 -2.96 19.22
C ASP A 128 17.80 -4.12 18.56
N ASP A 129 17.13 -5.23 18.30
CA ASP A 129 17.74 -6.41 17.70
C ASP A 129 16.87 -7.07 16.60
N GLU A 130 17.48 -8.02 15.87
CA GLU A 130 16.83 -8.74 14.79
C GLU A 130 15.65 -9.60 15.27
N GLU A 131 15.64 -10.06 16.51
CA GLU A 131 14.57 -10.88 17.08
C GLU A 131 13.33 -10.02 17.34
N GLU A 132 13.51 -8.81 17.90
CA GLU A 132 12.43 -7.85 18.15
C GLU A 132 11.81 -7.34 16.85
N GLN A 133 12.62 -7.06 15.82
CA GLN A 133 12.12 -6.70 14.49
C GLN A 133 11.32 -7.85 13.86
N ALA A 134 11.80 -9.10 13.96
CA ALA A 134 11.10 -10.25 13.47
C ALA A 134 9.74 -10.46 14.21
N TRP A 135 9.67 -10.13 15.48
CA TRP A 135 8.40 -10.15 16.22
C TRP A 135 7.41 -9.11 15.67
N LEU A 136 7.82 -7.84 15.48
CA LEU A 136 6.95 -6.81 14.87
C LEU A 136 6.35 -7.26 13.53
N GLU A 137 7.19 -7.81 12.67
CA GLU A 137 6.76 -8.32 11.37
C GLU A 137 5.79 -9.52 11.50
N SER A 138 6.07 -10.45 12.45
CA SER A 138 5.30 -11.68 12.60
C SER A 138 3.90 -11.49 13.16
N TYR A 139 3.66 -10.44 13.97
CA TYR A 139 2.34 -10.18 14.59
C TYR A 139 1.34 -9.58 13.64
N ASN A 140 1.77 -9.16 12.46
CA ASN A 140 0.90 -8.63 11.41
C ASN A 140 -0.02 -7.52 11.96
N LEU A 141 0.57 -6.57 12.70
CA LEU A 141 -0.14 -5.43 13.25
C LEU A 141 -0.63 -4.54 12.12
N LEU A 142 -1.87 -4.05 12.23
CA LEU A 142 -2.48 -3.18 11.21
C LEU A 142 -1.74 -1.85 11.12
N THR A 143 -1.33 -1.30 12.27
CA THR A 143 -0.62 -0.03 12.38
C THR A 143 0.88 -0.13 12.04
N TYR A 144 1.39 -1.35 11.79
CA TYR A 144 2.75 -1.59 11.28
C TYR A 144 2.80 -1.61 9.75
N LYS A 145 1.65 -1.82 9.11
CA LYS A 145 1.58 -1.86 7.63
C LYS A 145 1.93 -0.51 7.01
N PRO A 146 2.66 -0.51 5.88
CA PRO A 146 2.89 0.70 5.11
C PRO A 146 1.58 1.28 4.59
N VAL A 147 1.49 2.62 4.59
CA VAL A 147 0.29 3.37 4.20
C VAL A 147 0.65 4.39 3.12
N ILE A 148 -0.23 4.52 2.12
CA ILE A 148 -0.26 5.63 1.17
C ILE A 148 -1.54 6.41 1.41
N TYR A 149 -1.47 7.74 1.42
CA TYR A 149 -2.65 8.60 1.50
C TYR A 149 -3.07 9.05 0.10
N ALA A 150 -4.30 8.71 -0.29
CA ALA A 150 -4.96 9.22 -1.48
C ALA A 150 -5.82 10.42 -1.08
N ALA A 151 -5.31 11.63 -1.27
CA ALA A 151 -6.06 12.86 -1.01
C ALA A 151 -7.09 13.08 -2.12
N ASN A 152 -8.36 12.80 -1.82
CA ASN A 152 -9.46 12.94 -2.75
C ASN A 152 -9.97 14.39 -2.74
N VAL A 153 -9.83 15.06 -3.88
CA VAL A 153 -10.16 16.49 -4.08
C VAL A 153 -11.29 16.67 -5.09
N SER A 154 -11.80 17.89 -5.23
CA SER A 154 -12.67 18.29 -6.33
C SER A 154 -11.89 18.40 -7.64
N GLU A 155 -12.62 18.43 -8.77
CA GLU A 155 -12.03 18.68 -10.09
C GLU A 155 -11.23 19.99 -10.13
N ASP A 156 -11.77 21.06 -9.57
CA ASP A 156 -11.13 22.39 -9.54
C ASP A 156 -9.75 22.40 -8.86
N ASP A 157 -9.57 21.53 -7.86
CA ASP A 157 -8.33 21.39 -7.11
C ASP A 157 -7.32 20.40 -7.74
N LEU A 158 -7.72 19.66 -8.78
CA LEU A 158 -6.86 18.65 -9.40
C LEU A 158 -5.69 19.26 -10.18
N ALA A 159 -5.90 20.44 -10.75
CA ALA A 159 -4.84 21.21 -11.36
C ALA A 159 -3.77 21.59 -10.31
N ASP A 160 -2.53 21.71 -10.72
CA ASP A 160 -1.39 22.05 -9.85
C ASP A 160 -1.20 21.12 -8.64
N ASP A 161 -1.69 19.87 -8.74
CA ASP A 161 -1.57 18.83 -7.70
C ASP A 161 -2.13 19.31 -6.34
N ALA A 162 -3.24 20.07 -6.38
CA ALA A 162 -3.93 20.65 -5.22
C ALA A 162 -3.01 21.50 -4.31
N ALA A 163 -2.08 22.24 -4.89
CA ALA A 163 -1.09 23.05 -4.16
C ALA A 163 -1.72 24.07 -3.20
N ASN A 164 -2.90 24.58 -3.52
CA ASN A 164 -3.63 25.59 -2.73
C ASN A 164 -4.70 24.99 -1.81
N ASN A 165 -4.91 23.67 -1.81
CA ASN A 165 -5.88 23.01 -0.95
C ASN A 165 -5.30 22.80 0.46
N GLU A 166 -5.85 23.50 1.46
CA GLU A 166 -5.37 23.44 2.85
C GLU A 166 -5.48 22.02 3.45
N GLY A 167 -6.53 21.27 3.10
CA GLY A 167 -6.71 19.89 3.53
C GLY A 167 -5.62 18.96 3.02
N VAL A 168 -5.26 19.10 1.74
CA VAL A 168 -4.18 18.31 1.13
C VAL A 168 -2.83 18.68 1.75
N GLN A 169 -2.55 19.96 2.00
CA GLN A 169 -1.31 20.38 2.66
C GLN A 169 -1.20 19.82 4.09
N ALA A 170 -2.32 19.81 4.83
CA ALA A 170 -2.36 19.21 6.16
C ALA A 170 -2.08 17.69 6.11
N VAL A 171 -2.65 16.96 5.15
CA VAL A 171 -2.38 15.53 4.95
C VAL A 171 -0.91 15.29 4.57
N ARG A 172 -0.34 16.12 3.71
CA ARG A 172 1.08 16.01 3.34
C ARG A 172 2.02 16.20 4.52
N GLU A 173 1.73 17.18 5.37
CA GLU A 173 2.56 17.45 6.56
C GLU A 173 2.43 16.29 7.57
N TYR A 174 1.23 15.78 7.77
CA TYR A 174 0.98 14.61 8.61
C TYR A 174 1.74 13.38 8.10
N ALA A 175 1.62 13.09 6.81
CA ALA A 175 2.24 11.94 6.17
C ALA A 175 3.80 11.98 6.25
N LYS A 176 4.41 13.17 6.20
CA LYS A 176 5.86 13.33 6.42
C LYS A 176 6.29 12.83 7.78
N GLY A 177 5.52 13.12 8.84
CA GLY A 177 5.78 12.64 10.19
C GLY A 177 5.76 11.11 10.31
N GLU A 178 5.02 10.45 9.42
CA GLU A 178 4.91 8.99 9.36
C GLU A 178 5.74 8.33 8.25
N GLN A 179 6.54 9.09 7.52
CA GLN A 179 7.32 8.64 6.34
C GLN A 179 6.43 7.97 5.27
N SER A 180 5.21 8.47 5.10
CA SER A 180 4.22 7.97 4.14
C SER A 180 4.10 8.88 2.93
N GLU A 181 3.77 8.30 1.76
CA GLU A 181 3.53 9.05 0.54
C GLU A 181 2.08 9.56 0.46
N VAL A 182 1.90 10.69 -0.23
CA VAL A 182 0.58 11.27 -0.54
C VAL A 182 0.50 11.51 -2.04
N PHE A 183 -0.59 11.07 -2.65
CA PHE A 183 -0.94 11.48 -4.01
C PHE A 183 -2.34 12.08 -4.05
N VAL A 184 -2.57 12.96 -5.02
CA VAL A 184 -3.84 13.65 -5.22
C VAL A 184 -4.65 12.92 -6.28
N VAL A 185 -5.93 12.74 -6.03
CA VAL A 185 -6.88 12.10 -6.93
C VAL A 185 -8.24 12.81 -6.86
N CYS A 186 -8.96 12.84 -7.96
CA CYS A 186 -10.39 13.16 -7.98
C CYS A 186 -11.15 11.90 -8.38
N ALA A 187 -11.86 11.30 -7.43
CA ALA A 187 -12.57 10.05 -7.68
C ALA A 187 -13.69 10.19 -8.72
N GLU A 188 -14.29 11.37 -8.87
CA GLU A 188 -15.29 11.68 -9.88
C GLU A 188 -14.68 11.61 -11.29
N ILE A 189 -13.56 12.29 -11.50
CA ILE A 189 -12.78 12.25 -12.76
C ILE A 189 -12.30 10.83 -13.08
N GLU A 190 -11.83 10.07 -12.07
CA GLU A 190 -11.40 8.68 -12.29
C GLU A 190 -12.57 7.78 -12.73
N ALA A 191 -13.78 8.03 -12.21
CA ALA A 191 -14.96 7.31 -12.65
C ALA A 191 -15.30 7.60 -14.12
N GLU A 192 -15.22 8.87 -14.55
CA GLU A 192 -15.43 9.26 -15.95
C GLU A 192 -14.36 8.65 -16.87
N ILE A 193 -13.07 8.76 -16.51
CA ILE A 193 -11.95 8.18 -17.27
C ILE A 193 -12.11 6.66 -17.44
N SER A 194 -12.67 5.97 -16.46
CA SER A 194 -12.83 4.51 -16.50
C SER A 194 -13.79 4.02 -17.58
N GLU A 195 -14.67 4.89 -18.09
CA GLU A 195 -15.64 4.60 -19.14
C GLU A 195 -15.13 4.91 -20.55
N LEU A 196 -13.97 5.60 -20.67
CA LEU A 196 -13.38 6.04 -21.93
C LEU A 196 -12.45 4.98 -22.52
N ASP A 197 -12.33 4.99 -23.85
CA ASP A 197 -11.26 4.22 -24.52
C ASP A 197 -9.89 4.90 -24.35
N ASP A 198 -8.80 4.21 -24.75
CA ASP A 198 -7.43 4.69 -24.53
C ASP A 198 -7.13 6.02 -25.22
N ASP A 199 -7.69 6.27 -26.41
CA ASP A 199 -7.47 7.51 -27.14
C ASP A 199 -8.26 8.67 -26.54
N GLU A 200 -9.53 8.42 -26.17
CA GLU A 200 -10.39 9.38 -25.48
C GLU A 200 -9.83 9.73 -24.11
N LYS A 201 -9.38 8.73 -23.34
CA LYS A 201 -8.72 8.91 -22.04
C LYS A 201 -7.52 9.86 -22.14
N LYS A 202 -6.68 9.66 -23.15
CA LYS A 202 -5.50 10.49 -23.36
C LYS A 202 -5.88 11.94 -23.65
N MET A 203 -6.84 12.16 -24.52
CA MET A 203 -7.34 13.50 -24.85
C MET A 203 -7.95 14.19 -23.61
N PHE A 204 -8.74 13.45 -22.84
CA PHE A 204 -9.39 13.96 -21.62
C PHE A 204 -8.35 14.38 -20.55
N LEU A 205 -7.32 13.56 -20.33
CA LEU A 205 -6.22 13.90 -19.42
C LEU A 205 -5.44 15.17 -19.90
N GLU A 206 -5.18 15.26 -21.21
CA GLU A 206 -4.51 16.43 -21.80
C GLU A 206 -5.34 17.70 -21.63
N ASP A 207 -6.66 17.65 -21.80
CA ASP A 207 -7.57 18.77 -21.59
C ASP A 207 -7.60 19.25 -20.14
N LEU A 208 -7.47 18.33 -19.18
CA LEU A 208 -7.34 18.64 -17.74
C LEU A 208 -5.91 19.06 -17.34
N GLY A 209 -4.95 19.07 -18.26
CA GLY A 209 -3.55 19.37 -17.97
C GLY A 209 -2.84 18.28 -17.16
N LEU A 210 -3.38 17.04 -17.16
CA LEU A 210 -2.83 15.91 -16.43
C LEU A 210 -1.95 15.04 -17.34
N THR A 211 -0.88 14.50 -16.80
CA THR A 211 0.03 13.59 -17.50
C THR A 211 -0.34 12.13 -17.33
N GLU A 212 -1.08 11.80 -16.28
CA GLU A 212 -1.48 10.43 -15.91
C GLU A 212 -2.72 10.44 -15.04
N SER A 213 -3.46 9.34 -15.02
CA SER A 213 -4.65 9.15 -14.16
C SER A 213 -4.27 8.89 -12.70
N GLY A 214 -5.23 9.07 -11.80
CA GLY A 214 -5.06 8.73 -10.38
C GLY A 214 -4.82 7.24 -10.18
N LEU A 215 -5.42 6.36 -11.00
CA LEU A 215 -5.14 4.93 -10.97
C LEU A 215 -3.68 4.63 -11.34
N GLU A 216 -3.11 5.30 -12.33
CA GLU A 216 -1.70 5.15 -12.70
C GLU A 216 -0.77 5.63 -11.59
N LYS A 217 -1.10 6.77 -10.93
CA LYS A 217 -0.39 7.26 -9.74
C LYS A 217 -0.45 6.25 -8.60
N LEU A 218 -1.63 5.68 -8.32
CA LEU A 218 -1.84 4.66 -7.30
C LEU A 218 -0.98 3.43 -7.56
N VAL A 219 -0.97 2.92 -8.79
CA VAL A 219 -0.16 1.74 -9.16
C VAL A 219 1.33 2.03 -8.94
N LYS A 220 1.84 3.17 -9.42
CA LYS A 220 3.25 3.56 -9.26
C LYS A 220 3.65 3.69 -7.78
N ALA A 221 2.83 4.40 -6.99
CA ALA A 221 3.07 4.60 -5.57
C ALA A 221 3.05 3.26 -4.81
N SER A 222 2.12 2.36 -5.14
CA SER A 222 2.02 1.02 -4.53
C SER A 222 3.22 0.15 -4.88
N TYR A 223 3.69 0.17 -6.13
CA TYR A 223 4.92 -0.53 -6.54
C TYR A 223 6.14 -0.02 -5.77
N HIS A 224 6.27 1.30 -5.65
CA HIS A 224 7.36 1.91 -4.89
C HIS A 224 7.30 1.52 -3.42
N LEU A 225 6.14 1.67 -2.78
CA LEU A 225 5.94 1.34 -1.36
C LEU A 225 6.25 -0.12 -1.03
N LEU A 226 5.81 -1.05 -1.89
CA LEU A 226 6.03 -2.49 -1.72
C LEU A 226 7.42 -2.95 -2.20
N GLY A 227 8.24 -2.04 -2.70
CA GLY A 227 9.55 -2.35 -3.28
C GLY A 227 9.44 -3.32 -4.46
N LEU A 228 8.43 -3.15 -5.31
CA LEU A 228 8.19 -3.99 -6.45
C LEU A 228 8.79 -3.40 -7.73
N MET A 229 9.15 -4.25 -8.65
CA MET A 229 9.51 -3.93 -10.01
C MET A 229 9.00 -4.99 -10.96
N SER A 230 8.81 -4.63 -12.23
CA SER A 230 8.44 -5.58 -13.28
C SER A 230 9.57 -5.75 -14.29
N PHE A 231 9.72 -6.98 -14.77
CA PHE A 231 10.50 -7.27 -15.97
C PHE A 231 9.60 -7.91 -17.02
N LEU A 232 9.96 -7.75 -18.29
CA LEU A 232 9.20 -8.26 -19.40
C LEU A 232 9.91 -9.49 -19.99
N THR A 233 9.14 -10.49 -20.39
CA THR A 233 9.59 -11.53 -21.30
C THR A 233 8.88 -11.35 -22.63
N SER A 234 9.62 -11.52 -23.74
CA SER A 234 9.05 -11.46 -25.07
C SER A 234 9.48 -12.70 -25.84
N GLY A 235 8.51 -13.48 -26.25
CA GLY A 235 8.64 -14.64 -27.14
C GLY A 235 7.90 -14.43 -28.45
N GLU A 236 7.86 -15.46 -29.30
CA GLU A 236 7.12 -15.41 -30.56
C GLU A 236 5.61 -15.37 -30.32
N ASP A 237 5.13 -16.07 -29.29
CA ASP A 237 3.71 -16.24 -29.00
C ASP A 237 3.18 -15.26 -27.93
N GLU A 238 4.03 -14.78 -27.02
CA GLU A 238 3.58 -14.01 -25.86
C GLU A 238 4.62 -12.98 -25.41
N THR A 239 4.14 -11.77 -25.07
CA THR A 239 4.89 -10.79 -24.28
C THR A 239 4.21 -10.63 -22.95
N ARG A 240 4.96 -10.82 -21.83
CA ARG A 240 4.40 -10.82 -20.49
C ARG A 240 5.25 -10.04 -19.50
N ALA A 241 4.56 -9.31 -18.60
CA ALA A 241 5.18 -8.65 -17.44
C ALA A 241 5.18 -9.58 -16.23
N TRP A 242 6.28 -9.57 -15.47
CA TRP A 242 6.48 -10.35 -14.27
C TRP A 242 6.89 -9.44 -13.13
N THR A 243 6.15 -9.46 -12.04
CA THR A 243 6.42 -8.63 -10.87
C THR A 243 7.34 -9.37 -9.90
N ILE A 244 8.40 -8.69 -9.45
CA ILE A 244 9.37 -9.17 -8.46
C ILE A 244 9.69 -8.06 -7.47
N LYS A 245 10.30 -8.42 -6.35
CA LYS A 245 10.85 -7.42 -5.41
C LYS A 245 12.15 -6.83 -5.97
N VAL A 246 12.36 -5.56 -5.74
CA VAL A 246 13.64 -4.88 -6.02
C VAL A 246 14.77 -5.62 -5.29
N GLY A 247 15.89 -5.88 -5.97
CA GLY A 247 17.00 -6.67 -5.43
C GLY A 247 16.88 -8.19 -5.63
N THR A 248 15.76 -8.69 -6.19
CA THR A 248 15.64 -10.11 -6.58
C THR A 248 16.74 -10.47 -7.59
N LYS A 249 17.46 -11.55 -7.30
CA LYS A 249 18.55 -12.02 -8.19
C LYS A 249 17.97 -12.73 -9.42
N ALA A 250 18.74 -12.72 -10.52
CA ALA A 250 18.29 -13.27 -11.80
C ALA A 250 17.76 -14.72 -11.76
N PRO A 251 18.37 -15.67 -11.01
CA PRO A 251 17.79 -17.03 -10.91
C PRO A 251 16.39 -17.03 -10.29
N GLN A 252 16.17 -16.30 -9.19
CA GLN A 252 14.87 -16.20 -8.54
C GLN A 252 13.84 -15.47 -9.43
N ALA A 253 14.28 -14.44 -10.18
CA ALA A 253 13.43 -13.77 -11.15
C ALA A 253 12.99 -14.75 -12.27
N ALA A 254 13.91 -15.55 -12.80
CA ALA A 254 13.59 -16.61 -13.77
C ALA A 254 12.63 -17.67 -13.19
N GLY A 255 12.76 -17.95 -11.89
CA GLY A 255 11.85 -18.83 -11.13
C GLY A 255 10.39 -18.37 -11.11
N LYS A 256 10.15 -17.06 -11.27
CA LYS A 256 8.79 -16.53 -11.42
C LYS A 256 8.12 -16.94 -12.73
N ILE A 257 8.90 -17.15 -13.78
CA ILE A 257 8.40 -17.64 -15.07
C ILE A 257 8.08 -19.14 -14.94
N HIS A 258 9.04 -19.92 -14.47
CA HIS A 258 8.88 -21.34 -14.20
C HIS A 258 9.95 -21.83 -13.20
N THR A 259 9.59 -22.72 -12.30
CA THR A 259 10.50 -23.25 -11.25
C THR A 259 11.75 -23.93 -11.81
N ASP A 260 11.66 -24.54 -12.99
CA ASP A 260 12.81 -25.18 -13.66
C ASP A 260 13.83 -24.15 -14.12
N PHE A 261 13.40 -22.93 -14.45
CA PHE A 261 14.30 -21.85 -14.84
C PHE A 261 15.16 -21.34 -13.69
N GLU A 262 14.66 -21.40 -12.45
CA GLU A 262 15.46 -21.09 -11.28
C GLU A 262 16.57 -22.12 -11.07
N ARG A 263 16.22 -23.42 -11.13
CA ARG A 263 17.15 -24.54 -10.90
C ARG A 263 18.18 -24.69 -12.00
N GLY A 264 17.76 -24.45 -13.26
CA GLY A 264 18.60 -24.57 -14.44
C GLY A 264 19.21 -23.26 -14.93
N PHE A 265 19.15 -22.19 -14.13
CA PHE A 265 19.59 -20.87 -14.56
C PHE A 265 21.09 -20.84 -14.84
N ILE A 266 21.45 -20.44 -16.07
CA ILE A 266 22.83 -20.24 -16.50
C ILE A 266 23.11 -18.77 -16.72
N LYS A 267 22.34 -18.12 -17.58
CA LYS A 267 22.42 -16.70 -17.91
C LYS A 267 21.11 -16.20 -18.52
N ALA A 268 20.89 -14.91 -18.43
CA ALA A 268 19.84 -14.20 -19.17
C ALA A 268 20.48 -13.07 -19.98
N GLU A 269 19.94 -12.82 -21.16
CA GLU A 269 20.20 -11.59 -21.91
C GLU A 269 19.12 -10.60 -21.53
N VAL A 270 19.51 -9.41 -21.09
CA VAL A 270 18.61 -8.37 -20.62
C VAL A 270 18.91 -7.08 -21.35
N VAL A 271 17.88 -6.38 -21.79
CA VAL A 271 17.97 -5.05 -22.39
C VAL A 271 16.95 -4.14 -21.71
N ASN A 272 17.30 -2.87 -21.53
CA ASN A 272 16.32 -1.90 -21.05
C ASN A 272 15.22 -1.74 -22.10
N TYR A 273 13.95 -1.72 -21.67
CA TYR A 273 12.82 -1.68 -22.59
C TYR A 273 12.78 -0.41 -23.44
N LYS A 274 13.22 0.73 -22.90
CA LYS A 274 13.31 1.99 -23.64
C LYS A 274 14.36 1.90 -24.76
N ASP A 275 15.53 1.34 -24.45
CA ASP A 275 16.60 1.15 -25.43
C ASP A 275 16.18 0.17 -26.53
N LEU A 276 15.39 -0.86 -26.16
CA LEU A 276 14.82 -1.79 -27.14
C LEU A 276 13.83 -1.09 -28.08
N LEU A 277 12.93 -0.27 -27.54
CA LEU A 277 11.95 0.50 -28.32
C LEU A 277 12.65 1.49 -29.27
N GLU A 278 13.63 2.25 -28.77
CA GLU A 278 14.41 3.20 -29.57
C GLU A 278 15.25 2.51 -30.66
N SER A 279 15.67 1.27 -30.44
CA SER A 279 16.45 0.49 -31.39
C SER A 279 15.59 -0.25 -32.41
N GLY A 280 14.28 -0.36 -32.17
CA GLY A 280 13.30 -1.00 -33.02
C GLY A 280 13.41 -2.53 -33.14
N SER A 281 14.47 -3.12 -32.59
CA SER A 281 14.68 -4.58 -32.60
C SER A 281 15.77 -5.02 -31.64
N TYR A 282 15.77 -6.31 -31.25
CA TYR A 282 16.83 -6.92 -30.44
C TYR A 282 18.21 -6.85 -31.16
N ALA A 283 18.22 -7.00 -32.50
CA ALA A 283 19.45 -6.88 -33.28
C ALA A 283 20.02 -5.46 -33.21
N GLY A 284 19.17 -4.44 -33.40
CA GLY A 284 19.55 -3.04 -33.26
C GLY A 284 20.00 -2.66 -31.85
N ALA A 285 19.38 -3.22 -30.81
CA ALA A 285 19.81 -3.01 -29.44
C ALA A 285 21.21 -3.62 -29.19
N ARG A 286 21.49 -4.81 -29.70
CA ARG A 286 22.83 -5.44 -29.60
C ARG A 286 23.92 -4.68 -30.31
N GLU A 287 23.63 -4.03 -31.47
CA GLU A 287 24.60 -3.23 -32.20
C GLU A 287 24.99 -1.95 -31.45
N LYS A 288 24.10 -1.45 -30.60
CA LYS A 288 24.36 -0.26 -29.78
C LYS A 288 25.09 -0.57 -28.46
N GLY A 289 25.23 -1.85 -28.09
CA GLY A 289 25.86 -2.31 -26.83
C GLY A 289 24.88 -2.47 -25.70
#